data_a79333a7b6c66553a641becc9276ba82
#
_entry.id   a79333a7b6c66553a641becc9276ba82
#
_cell.length_a   1.000
_cell.length_b   1.000
_cell.length_c   1.000
_cell.angle_alpha   90.00
_cell.angle_beta   90.00
_cell.angle_gamma   90.00
#
_symmetry.space_group_name_H-M   'P 1'
#
loop_
_entity.id
_entity.type
_entity.pdbx_description
1 polymer ?
#
loop_
_entity_poly.entity_id
_entity_poly.type
_entity_poly.pdbx_seq_one_letter_code
_entity_poly.pdbx_strand_id
1 'polypeptide(L)'
;MIVIAILAIPFVFYFVQRPDYGAMRGDQFARMYDRNVSMLEAQQSARLLSLAQTLGMSDFVGTLTAGAGSNQNQAAVQFIINLLVLRHEAGRLGLRPSSSEVADVVRKLPAFQGDSGFDINKFNDLVQNGLAPLGLAEEHIEQLVRDEISLNEIQKLLAAGVSMPKNELDENFKRGFDKLYVSVVRFRSDDFIKDIEIKDEDVQKHYEAHKADLKSDEKRKVEFVQLTLNEGEKKLTGKERIEALQKLADRATDFTQALLEKGADFRQAAAKFQLPVHETGEFTAAEPDPQFKGDRQLGAAAFKLSAEEPHSDAVQVTDGFYILHLTAKTEARPLTLEEAKPRIVDTLKKTRAREVMSTKGAELVQQLREAKKSGQPLDSVIEKSGAKPEKLAAFSLIEEDLEKSEGNEQKKQSPELLTVKNAVALLNPGDVTDFVPSGTDGLIAILEKREALEGASAEEKKATFAKRILDNKERIVLVEWLRDRQQAAGLEFKKG
;
A
#
# COMPACT_ATOMS: atom_id res chain seq x y z
N MET A 1 -22.56 -0.93 0.00
CA MET A 1 -22.73 -0.01 1.15
C MET A 1 -23.13 -0.73 2.46
N ILE A 2 -23.97 -1.76 2.43
CA ILE A 2 -24.37 -2.56 3.61
C ILE A 2 -23.19 -3.32 4.27
N VAL A 3 -22.18 -3.72 3.50
CA VAL A 3 -21.00 -4.49 3.98
C VAL A 3 -20.08 -3.66 4.91
N ILE A 4 -19.98 -2.35 4.71
CA ILE A 4 -19.15 -1.47 5.55
C ILE A 4 -19.77 -1.26 6.93
N ALA A 5 -21.08 -1.17 7.00
CA ALA A 5 -21.81 -1.06 8.28
C ALA A 5 -21.70 -2.33 9.11
N ILE A 6 -21.68 -3.52 8.46
CA ILE A 6 -21.56 -4.83 9.16
C ILE A 6 -20.15 -5.04 9.74
N LEU A 7 -19.10 -4.45 9.15
CA LEU A 7 -17.74 -4.54 9.68
C LEU A 7 -17.43 -3.52 10.80
N ALA A 8 -18.13 -2.40 10.84
CA ALA A 8 -17.95 -1.40 11.92
C ALA A 8 -18.62 -1.83 13.24
N ILE A 9 -19.73 -2.56 13.19
CA ILE A 9 -20.48 -3.03 14.36
C ILE A 9 -19.65 -4.02 15.24
N PRO A 10 -18.97 -5.05 14.69
CA PRO A 10 -18.13 -5.92 15.50
C PRO A 10 -16.94 -5.21 16.15
N PHE A 11 -16.43 -4.17 15.53
CA PHE A 11 -15.27 -3.43 16.03
C PHE A 11 -15.61 -2.60 17.26
N VAL A 12 -16.76 -1.93 17.28
CA VAL A 12 -17.25 -1.21 18.46
C VAL A 12 -17.58 -2.21 19.59
N PHE A 13 -18.17 -3.36 19.28
CA PHE A 13 -18.43 -4.43 20.26
C PHE A 13 -17.14 -5.08 20.76
N TYR A 14 -16.13 -5.25 19.93
CA TYR A 14 -14.86 -5.84 20.32
C TYR A 14 -14.11 -4.97 21.35
N PHE A 15 -14.20 -3.65 21.24
CA PHE A 15 -13.64 -2.73 22.24
C PHE A 15 -14.48 -2.65 23.51
N VAL A 16 -15.79 -2.91 23.43
CA VAL A 16 -16.71 -2.83 24.57
C VAL A 16 -16.79 -4.14 25.37
N GLN A 17 -16.44 -5.30 24.79
CA GLN A 17 -16.68 -6.60 25.40
C GLN A 17 -15.45 -7.43 25.77
N ARG A 18 -14.22 -6.90 25.77
CA ARG A 18 -13.11 -7.64 26.40
C ARG A 18 -12.91 -7.18 27.84
N PRO A 19 -13.28 -8.03 28.85
CA PRO A 19 -13.03 -7.77 30.25
C PRO A 19 -11.61 -8.16 30.69
N ASP A 20 -10.61 -8.12 29.80
CA ASP A 20 -9.25 -8.60 30.13
C ASP A 20 -8.14 -7.58 29.84
N TYR A 21 -8.44 -6.31 30.09
CA TYR A 21 -7.38 -5.38 30.48
C TYR A 21 -7.18 -5.51 31.97
N GLY A 22 -6.24 -6.38 32.35
CA GLY A 22 -5.85 -6.58 33.73
C GLY A 22 -5.71 -5.25 34.45
N ALA A 23 -6.52 -5.05 35.50
CA ALA A 23 -6.36 -4.07 36.55
C ALA A 23 -6.03 -2.63 36.13
N MET A 24 -6.74 -2.02 35.18
CA MET A 24 -6.81 -0.55 35.11
C MET A 24 -7.74 -0.06 36.23
N ARG A 25 -7.19 0.12 37.40
CA ARG A 25 -7.81 0.88 38.47
C ARG A 25 -7.80 2.38 38.04
N GLY A 26 -8.81 2.85 37.30
CA GLY A 26 -9.02 4.26 37.00
C GLY A 26 -9.81 4.45 35.70
N ASP A 27 -10.94 5.10 35.84
CA ASP A 27 -11.89 5.51 34.80
C ASP A 27 -11.33 6.64 33.88
N GLN A 28 -9.99 6.74 33.75
CA GLN A 28 -9.31 7.82 33.06
C GLN A 28 -8.63 7.34 31.77
N PHE A 29 -9.01 7.94 30.64
CA PHE A 29 -8.38 7.74 29.33
C PHE A 29 -7.07 8.54 29.21
N ALA A 30 -7.14 9.86 29.44
CA ALA A 30 -6.00 10.77 29.34
C ALA A 30 -6.19 11.98 30.25
N ARG A 31 -5.13 12.78 30.45
CA ARG A 31 -5.19 14.12 31.01
C ARG A 31 -4.90 15.14 29.92
N MET A 32 -5.74 16.17 29.80
CA MET A 32 -5.60 17.26 28.83
C MET A 32 -6.15 18.57 29.47
N TYR A 33 -5.50 19.71 29.21
CA TYR A 33 -5.95 21.02 29.72
C TYR A 33 -6.23 21.02 31.23
N ASP A 34 -5.36 20.36 32.00
CA ASP A 34 -5.47 20.19 33.45
C ASP A 34 -6.76 19.51 33.96
N ARG A 35 -7.49 18.83 33.07
CA ARG A 35 -8.62 17.96 33.42
C ARG A 35 -8.39 16.50 33.00
N ASN A 36 -9.05 15.61 33.71
CA ASN A 36 -9.08 14.21 33.35
C ASN A 36 -10.16 13.97 32.30
N VAL A 37 -9.81 13.25 31.22
CA VAL A 37 -10.73 12.73 30.23
C VAL A 37 -11.07 11.30 30.63
N SER A 38 -12.35 11.02 30.88
CA SER A 38 -12.76 9.68 31.29
C SER A 38 -12.77 8.69 30.12
N MET A 39 -12.73 7.39 30.43
CA MET A 39 -12.88 6.35 29.42
C MET A 39 -14.26 6.41 28.73
N LEU A 40 -15.30 6.80 29.49
CA LEU A 40 -16.65 6.99 28.93
C LEU A 40 -16.69 8.12 27.90
N GLU A 41 -16.07 9.27 28.19
CA GLU A 41 -15.95 10.40 27.26
C GLU A 41 -15.18 10.01 25.98
N ALA A 42 -14.10 9.25 26.14
CA ALA A 42 -13.34 8.73 25.00
C ALA A 42 -14.16 7.77 24.14
N GLN A 43 -14.93 6.85 24.76
CA GLN A 43 -15.83 5.93 24.05
C GLN A 43 -16.95 6.67 23.32
N GLN A 44 -17.56 7.69 23.93
CA GLN A 44 -18.56 8.52 23.26
C GLN A 44 -17.94 9.23 22.05
N SER A 45 -16.74 9.79 22.19
CA SER A 45 -16.03 10.43 21.08
C SER A 45 -15.67 9.43 19.97
N ALA A 46 -15.30 8.19 20.30
CA ALA A 46 -15.06 7.12 19.31
C ALA A 46 -16.34 6.78 18.52
N ARG A 47 -17.52 6.77 19.16
CA ARG A 47 -18.80 6.56 18.46
C ARG A 47 -19.12 7.71 17.50
N LEU A 48 -18.72 8.93 17.84
CA LEU A 48 -18.87 10.09 16.95
C LEU A 48 -18.05 9.94 15.67
N LEU A 49 -16.87 9.28 15.72
CA LEU A 49 -16.11 8.96 14.51
C LEU A 49 -16.92 8.08 13.55
N SER A 50 -17.56 7.03 14.07
CA SER A 50 -18.41 6.14 13.26
C SER A 50 -19.61 6.90 12.68
N LEU A 51 -20.20 7.78 13.48
CA LEU A 51 -21.31 8.64 12.99
C LEU A 51 -20.84 9.59 11.90
N ALA A 52 -19.69 10.27 12.08
CA ALA A 52 -19.14 11.18 11.07
C ALA A 52 -18.84 10.46 9.74
N GLN A 53 -18.35 9.22 9.81
CA GLN A 53 -18.14 8.37 8.62
C GLN A 53 -19.47 8.01 7.94
N THR A 54 -20.49 7.64 8.72
CA THR A 54 -21.84 7.35 8.22
C THR A 54 -22.48 8.57 7.55
N LEU A 55 -22.27 9.76 8.11
CA LEU A 55 -22.77 11.03 7.56
C LEU A 55 -22.03 11.47 6.29
N GLY A 56 -20.91 10.84 5.95
CA GLY A 56 -20.08 11.17 4.80
C GLY A 56 -19.19 12.41 5.02
N MET A 57 -18.85 12.74 6.26
CA MET A 57 -18.01 13.88 6.66
C MET A 57 -16.51 13.56 6.44
N SER A 58 -16.14 13.17 5.21
CA SER A 58 -14.83 12.62 4.91
C SER A 58 -13.67 13.58 5.20
N ASP A 59 -13.83 14.87 4.88
CA ASP A 59 -12.80 15.89 5.08
C ASP A 59 -12.60 16.18 6.58
N PHE A 60 -13.68 16.24 7.34
CA PHE A 60 -13.66 16.38 8.79
C PHE A 60 -12.93 15.21 9.45
N VAL A 61 -13.31 13.98 9.10
CA VAL A 61 -12.67 12.76 9.61
C VAL A 61 -11.20 12.73 9.21
N GLY A 62 -10.89 12.98 7.93
CA GLY A 62 -9.52 12.98 7.43
C GLY A 62 -8.63 13.99 8.13
N THR A 63 -9.14 15.17 8.45
CA THR A 63 -8.41 16.21 9.19
C THR A 63 -8.15 15.79 10.63
N LEU A 64 -9.17 15.30 11.34
CA LEU A 64 -9.03 14.92 12.74
C LEU A 64 -8.26 13.60 12.95
N THR A 65 -8.09 12.78 11.93
CA THR A 65 -7.25 11.56 11.97
C THR A 65 -5.87 11.77 11.36
N ALA A 66 -5.56 12.97 10.87
CA ALA A 66 -4.28 13.26 10.23
C ALA A 66 -3.09 12.91 11.15
N GLY A 67 -2.10 12.21 10.60
CA GLY A 67 -0.90 11.76 11.33
C GLY A 67 -1.03 10.41 12.03
N ALA A 68 -2.18 9.75 11.98
CA ALA A 68 -2.40 8.47 12.67
C ALA A 68 -1.84 7.22 11.95
N GLY A 69 -1.20 7.35 10.79
CA GLY A 69 -0.74 6.19 10.01
C GLY A 69 -1.91 5.31 9.52
N SER A 70 -1.63 4.07 9.10
CA SER A 70 -2.62 3.15 8.53
C SER A 70 -3.38 2.30 9.57
N ASN A 71 -3.10 2.46 10.86
CA ASN A 71 -3.72 1.68 11.92
C ASN A 71 -5.03 2.33 12.40
N GLN A 72 -6.15 1.61 12.23
CA GLN A 72 -7.48 2.10 12.62
C GLN A 72 -7.59 2.48 14.10
N ASN A 73 -6.91 1.76 15.00
CA ASN A 73 -6.91 2.09 16.44
C ASN A 73 -6.22 3.42 16.70
N GLN A 74 -5.09 3.67 16.04
CA GLN A 74 -4.38 4.94 16.12
C GLN A 74 -5.22 6.09 15.56
N ALA A 75 -5.93 5.85 14.45
CA ALA A 75 -6.83 6.83 13.86
C ALA A 75 -7.99 7.20 14.81
N ALA A 76 -8.58 6.22 15.51
CA ALA A 76 -9.63 6.49 16.50
C ALA A 76 -9.11 7.32 17.70
N VAL A 77 -7.95 6.96 18.24
CA VAL A 77 -7.31 7.72 19.33
C VAL A 77 -6.98 9.15 18.88
N GLN A 78 -6.42 9.31 17.68
CA GLN A 78 -6.09 10.63 17.12
C GLN A 78 -7.34 11.49 16.91
N PHE A 79 -8.43 10.89 16.40
CA PHE A 79 -9.72 11.57 16.27
C PHE A 79 -10.22 12.08 17.60
N ILE A 80 -10.23 11.23 18.65
CA ILE A 80 -10.68 11.62 20.00
C ILE A 80 -9.89 12.81 20.51
N ILE A 81 -8.56 12.75 20.44
CA ILE A 81 -7.69 13.81 20.92
C ILE A 81 -7.96 15.10 20.15
N ASN A 82 -7.98 15.05 18.82
CA ASN A 82 -8.18 16.22 17.97
C ASN A 82 -9.58 16.83 18.14
N LEU A 83 -10.61 16.01 18.35
CA LEU A 83 -11.96 16.49 18.61
C LEU A 83 -12.03 17.26 19.94
N LEU A 84 -11.39 16.76 20.99
CA LEU A 84 -11.33 17.43 22.28
C LEU A 84 -10.52 18.74 22.21
N VAL A 85 -9.42 18.74 21.47
CA VAL A 85 -8.63 19.94 21.19
C VAL A 85 -9.47 20.95 20.42
N LEU A 86 -10.13 20.54 19.34
CA LEU A 86 -11.00 21.40 18.54
C LEU A 86 -12.07 22.07 19.38
N ARG A 87 -12.79 21.30 20.19
CA ARG A 87 -13.85 21.83 21.06
C ARG A 87 -13.32 22.83 22.09
N HIS A 88 -12.18 22.56 22.70
CA HIS A 88 -11.53 23.48 23.62
C HIS A 88 -11.15 24.79 22.92
N GLU A 89 -10.49 24.71 21.77
CA GLU A 89 -10.02 25.89 21.04
C GLU A 89 -11.19 26.68 20.42
N ALA A 90 -12.23 26.01 19.90
CA ALA A 90 -13.45 26.67 19.45
C ALA A 90 -14.13 27.47 20.57
N GLY A 91 -14.21 26.86 21.76
CA GLY A 91 -14.71 27.55 22.95
C GLY A 91 -13.85 28.77 23.33
N ARG A 92 -12.52 28.64 23.30
CA ARG A 92 -11.57 29.72 23.59
C ARG A 92 -11.66 30.86 22.58
N LEU A 93 -11.88 30.53 21.29
CA LEU A 93 -12.06 31.53 20.23
C LEU A 93 -13.48 32.12 20.18
N GLY A 94 -14.42 31.61 20.98
CA GLY A 94 -15.79 32.09 21.02
C GLY A 94 -16.62 31.67 19.81
N LEU A 95 -16.21 30.62 19.09
CA LEU A 95 -16.94 30.10 17.91
C LEU A 95 -18.22 29.44 18.38
N ARG A 96 -19.35 29.94 17.90
CA ARG A 96 -20.71 29.47 18.26
C ARG A 96 -21.59 29.41 17.00
N PRO A 97 -21.47 28.35 16.19
CA PRO A 97 -22.33 28.19 15.02
C PRO A 97 -23.81 28.28 15.40
N SER A 98 -24.58 29.08 14.66
CA SER A 98 -26.01 29.25 14.88
C SER A 98 -26.79 27.99 14.50
N SER A 99 -27.99 27.81 15.05
CA SER A 99 -28.83 26.66 14.72
C SER A 99 -29.26 26.68 13.24
N SER A 100 -29.37 27.84 12.59
CA SER A 100 -29.63 27.95 11.17
C SER A 100 -28.46 27.46 10.32
N GLU A 101 -27.22 27.84 10.66
CA GLU A 101 -26.02 27.35 9.97
C GLU A 101 -25.88 25.82 10.09
N VAL A 102 -26.11 25.29 11.30
CA VAL A 102 -26.09 23.84 11.55
C VAL A 102 -27.15 23.14 10.69
N ALA A 103 -28.38 23.62 10.67
CA ALA A 103 -29.44 23.03 9.86
C ALA A 103 -29.14 23.07 8.35
N ASP A 104 -28.52 24.14 7.87
CA ASP A 104 -28.12 24.27 6.48
C ASP A 104 -27.00 23.29 6.09
N VAL A 105 -26.05 23.03 6.99
CA VAL A 105 -25.01 22.02 6.77
C VAL A 105 -25.58 20.62 6.87
N VAL A 106 -26.43 20.31 7.88
CA VAL A 106 -27.10 19.00 8.00
C VAL A 106 -27.82 18.63 6.70
N ARG A 107 -28.55 19.59 6.09
CA ARG A 107 -29.25 19.35 4.82
C ARG A 107 -28.30 19.04 3.65
N LYS A 108 -27.03 19.41 3.73
CA LYS A 108 -26.02 19.19 2.68
C LYS A 108 -25.17 17.95 2.91
N LEU A 109 -25.30 17.27 4.05
CA LEU A 109 -24.53 16.08 4.35
C LEU A 109 -24.76 14.99 3.29
N PRO A 110 -23.70 14.32 2.79
CA PRO A 110 -23.80 13.29 1.75
C PRO A 110 -24.79 12.17 2.08
N ALA A 111 -24.87 11.77 3.36
CA ALA A 111 -25.79 10.71 3.80
C ALA A 111 -27.27 11.04 3.55
N PHE A 112 -27.61 12.32 3.50
CA PHE A 112 -29.00 12.79 3.37
C PHE A 112 -29.32 13.30 1.97
N GLN A 113 -28.42 13.11 0.98
CA GLN A 113 -28.69 13.51 -0.40
C GLN A 113 -29.47 12.43 -1.16
N GLY A 114 -30.54 12.84 -1.86
CA GLY A 114 -31.27 12.08 -2.86
C GLY A 114 -31.07 12.69 -4.25
N ASP A 115 -31.82 12.20 -5.24
CA ASP A 115 -31.72 12.67 -6.64
C ASP A 115 -32.05 14.16 -6.81
N SER A 116 -32.89 14.73 -5.93
CA SER A 116 -33.38 16.13 -5.99
C SER A 116 -32.80 16.99 -4.86
N GLY A 117 -31.81 16.55 -4.11
CA GLY A 117 -31.26 17.26 -2.96
C GLY A 117 -31.56 16.55 -1.63
N PHE A 118 -31.82 17.29 -0.57
CA PHE A 118 -32.06 16.73 0.76
C PHE A 118 -33.25 15.77 0.79
N ASP A 119 -33.03 14.53 1.28
CA ASP A 119 -34.04 13.48 1.43
C ASP A 119 -34.39 13.30 2.92
N ILE A 120 -35.57 13.75 3.29
CA ILE A 120 -36.08 13.67 4.67
C ILE A 120 -36.26 12.22 5.14
N ASN A 121 -36.53 11.27 4.23
CA ASN A 121 -36.72 9.87 4.60
C ASN A 121 -35.38 9.25 5.05
N LYS A 122 -34.27 9.58 4.36
CA LYS A 122 -32.92 9.15 4.77
C LYS A 122 -32.53 9.71 6.13
N PHE A 123 -32.87 10.98 6.38
CA PHE A 123 -32.66 11.60 7.68
C PHE A 123 -33.47 10.88 8.77
N ASN A 124 -34.76 10.73 8.57
CA ASN A 124 -35.63 10.06 9.55
C ASN A 124 -35.22 8.60 9.80
N ASP A 125 -34.82 7.86 8.77
CA ASP A 125 -34.36 6.48 8.91
C ASP A 125 -33.10 6.40 9.76
N LEU A 126 -32.12 7.27 9.51
CA LEU A 126 -30.92 7.32 10.36
C LEU A 126 -31.27 7.66 11.81
N VAL A 127 -32.11 8.67 12.04
CA VAL A 127 -32.51 9.09 13.40
C VAL A 127 -33.25 7.99 14.13
N GLN A 128 -34.21 7.31 13.47
CA GLN A 128 -35.05 6.29 14.11
C GLN A 128 -34.36 4.93 14.26
N ASN A 129 -33.57 4.53 13.26
CA ASN A 129 -33.05 3.17 13.17
C ASN A 129 -31.51 3.09 13.28
N GLY A 130 -30.77 4.12 12.89
CA GLY A 130 -29.33 4.10 12.79
C GLY A 130 -28.58 4.59 14.03
N LEU A 131 -29.14 5.54 14.81
CA LEU A 131 -28.46 6.13 15.95
C LEU A 131 -28.54 5.28 17.22
N ALA A 132 -29.68 4.69 17.51
CA ALA A 132 -29.92 3.93 18.73
C ALA A 132 -28.94 2.75 18.92
N PRO A 133 -28.58 1.96 17.89
CA PRO A 133 -27.58 0.91 18.02
C PRO A 133 -26.18 1.43 18.39
N LEU A 134 -25.86 2.69 18.03
CA LEU A 134 -24.62 3.35 18.42
C LEU A 134 -24.68 4.01 19.81
N GLY A 135 -25.85 3.98 20.46
CA GLY A 135 -26.10 4.72 21.72
C GLY A 135 -26.00 6.24 21.53
N LEU A 136 -26.43 6.72 20.36
CA LEU A 136 -26.43 8.13 19.96
C LEU A 136 -27.87 8.59 19.72
N ALA A 137 -28.07 9.92 19.69
CA ALA A 137 -29.33 10.58 19.41
C ALA A 137 -29.14 11.69 18.38
N GLU A 138 -30.21 12.29 17.90
CA GLU A 138 -30.22 13.35 16.87
C GLU A 138 -29.29 14.53 17.22
N GLU A 139 -29.23 14.92 18.49
CA GLU A 139 -28.36 15.98 18.99
C GLU A 139 -26.88 15.76 18.69
N HIS A 140 -26.44 14.50 18.54
CA HIS A 140 -25.05 14.17 18.19
C HIS A 140 -24.73 14.49 16.73
N ILE A 141 -25.74 14.45 15.83
CA ILE A 141 -25.57 14.92 14.45
C ILE A 141 -25.32 16.43 14.45
N GLU A 142 -26.17 17.19 15.16
CA GLU A 142 -25.99 18.64 15.30
C GLU A 142 -24.62 18.98 15.92
N GLN A 143 -24.22 18.24 16.95
CA GLN A 143 -22.95 18.48 17.62
C GLN A 143 -21.75 18.26 16.68
N LEU A 144 -21.75 17.16 15.90
CA LEU A 144 -20.70 16.92 14.91
C LEU A 144 -20.65 18.01 13.84
N VAL A 145 -21.81 18.48 13.38
CA VAL A 145 -21.88 19.55 12.40
C VAL A 145 -21.39 20.88 12.99
N ARG A 146 -21.67 21.17 14.26
CA ARG A 146 -21.08 22.33 14.96
C ARG A 146 -19.56 22.22 15.05
N ASP A 147 -19.05 21.03 15.36
CA ASP A 147 -17.61 20.77 15.40
C ASP A 147 -16.98 20.98 14.00
N GLU A 148 -17.61 20.50 12.93
CA GLU A 148 -17.16 20.69 11.53
C GLU A 148 -17.16 22.17 11.12
N ILE A 149 -18.25 22.91 11.41
CA ILE A 149 -18.31 24.35 11.13
C ILE A 149 -17.19 25.07 11.87
N SER A 150 -16.98 24.75 13.16
CA SER A 150 -15.91 25.34 13.96
C SER A 150 -14.52 25.04 13.41
N LEU A 151 -14.29 23.80 12.94
CA LEU A 151 -13.05 23.41 12.28
C LEU A 151 -12.81 24.23 11.02
N ASN A 152 -13.83 24.35 10.18
CA ASN A 152 -13.78 25.13 8.93
C ASN A 152 -13.54 26.63 9.19
N GLU A 153 -14.10 27.19 10.27
CA GLU A 153 -13.82 28.57 10.65
C GLU A 153 -12.40 28.76 11.15
N ILE A 154 -11.89 27.85 11.99
CA ILE A 154 -10.49 27.87 12.41
C ILE A 154 -9.57 27.75 11.18
N GLN A 155 -9.89 26.84 10.26
CA GLN A 155 -9.13 26.71 9.02
C GLN A 155 -9.09 28.01 8.22
N LYS A 156 -10.22 28.71 8.05
CA LYS A 156 -10.28 30.00 7.37
C LYS A 156 -9.44 31.07 8.08
N LEU A 157 -9.48 31.10 9.40
CA LEU A 157 -8.65 32.05 10.19
C LEU A 157 -7.16 31.78 9.99
N LEU A 158 -6.75 30.53 10.00
CA LEU A 158 -5.36 30.12 9.75
C LEU A 158 -4.94 30.38 8.31
N ALA A 159 -5.84 30.09 7.36
CA ALA A 159 -5.63 30.30 5.94
C ALA A 159 -5.45 31.77 5.55
N ALA A 160 -6.01 32.69 6.33
CA ALA A 160 -5.88 34.13 6.06
C ALA A 160 -4.42 34.63 6.02
N GLY A 161 -3.50 33.91 6.66
CA GLY A 161 -2.05 34.16 6.60
C GLY A 161 -1.32 33.38 5.50
N VAL A 162 -2.01 32.46 4.82
CA VAL A 162 -1.38 31.62 3.79
C VAL A 162 -1.47 32.29 2.44
N SER A 163 -0.32 32.46 1.80
CA SER A 163 -0.26 33.02 0.45
C SER A 163 0.70 32.24 -0.41
N MET A 164 0.57 32.41 -1.72
CA MET A 164 1.52 31.90 -2.69
C MET A 164 1.99 33.07 -3.56
N PRO A 165 3.25 33.53 -3.40
CA PRO A 165 3.81 34.52 -4.28
C PRO A 165 3.78 34.07 -5.75
N LYS A 166 3.50 35.00 -6.66
CA LYS A 166 3.36 34.70 -8.09
C LYS A 166 4.61 34.02 -8.67
N ASN A 167 5.79 34.49 -8.28
CA ASN A 167 7.06 33.90 -8.72
C ASN A 167 7.22 32.45 -8.23
N GLU A 168 6.84 32.14 -7.00
CA GLU A 168 6.86 30.77 -6.46
C GLU A 168 5.91 29.85 -7.26
N LEU A 169 4.71 30.34 -7.56
CA LEU A 169 3.76 29.61 -8.40
C LEU A 169 4.33 29.36 -9.79
N ASP A 170 4.89 30.42 -10.42
CA ASP A 170 5.42 30.35 -11.78
C ASP A 170 6.59 29.35 -11.88
N GLU A 171 7.49 29.36 -10.91
CA GLU A 171 8.61 28.42 -10.85
C GLU A 171 8.17 26.99 -10.61
N ASN A 172 7.26 26.76 -9.67
CA ASN A 172 6.74 25.44 -9.38
C ASN A 172 5.92 24.89 -10.55
N PHE A 173 5.13 25.74 -11.21
CA PHE A 173 4.37 25.34 -12.38
C PHE A 173 5.29 24.95 -13.54
N LYS A 174 6.25 25.79 -13.89
CA LYS A 174 7.27 25.48 -14.92
C LYS A 174 7.98 24.16 -14.60
N ARG A 175 8.42 24.00 -13.35
CA ARG A 175 9.11 22.78 -12.93
C ARG A 175 8.25 21.54 -13.11
N GLY A 176 6.97 21.61 -12.80
CA GLY A 176 6.04 20.48 -12.86
C GLY A 176 5.56 20.15 -14.26
N PHE A 177 5.25 21.17 -15.07
CA PHE A 177 4.48 21.00 -16.30
C PHE A 177 5.26 21.24 -17.59
N ASP A 178 6.46 21.84 -17.54
CA ASP A 178 7.31 21.93 -18.71
C ASP A 178 7.62 20.54 -19.27
N LYS A 179 7.69 20.42 -20.58
CA LYS A 179 8.14 19.20 -21.26
C LYS A 179 9.65 19.05 -21.14
N LEU A 180 10.06 17.90 -20.64
CA LEU A 180 11.44 17.53 -20.47
C LEU A 180 11.86 16.59 -21.62
N TYR A 181 12.97 16.90 -22.26
CA TYR A 181 13.63 16.07 -23.24
C TYR A 181 14.87 15.50 -22.56
N VAL A 182 14.86 14.20 -22.36
CA VAL A 182 15.88 13.50 -21.56
C VAL A 182 16.48 12.37 -22.37
N SER A 183 17.80 12.31 -22.37
CA SER A 183 18.54 11.13 -22.82
C SER A 183 19.03 10.33 -21.61
N VAL A 184 19.00 9.02 -21.70
CA VAL A 184 19.50 8.11 -20.68
C VAL A 184 20.62 7.24 -21.22
N VAL A 185 21.64 7.04 -20.40
CA VAL A 185 22.69 6.03 -20.62
C VAL A 185 22.46 4.95 -19.59
N ARG A 186 22.16 3.74 -20.08
CA ARG A 186 21.90 2.59 -19.21
C ARG A 186 23.14 1.74 -19.00
N PHE A 187 23.29 1.24 -17.80
CA PHE A 187 24.31 0.30 -17.40
C PHE A 187 23.61 -0.97 -16.92
N ARG A 188 23.94 -2.10 -17.54
CA ARG A 188 23.43 -3.41 -17.14
C ARG A 188 24.47 -4.12 -16.32
N SER A 189 24.11 -4.60 -15.14
CA SER A 189 25.05 -5.34 -14.29
C SER A 189 25.61 -6.59 -14.97
N ASP A 190 24.81 -7.23 -15.85
CA ASP A 190 25.21 -8.44 -16.59
C ASP A 190 26.37 -8.20 -17.56
N ASP A 191 26.54 -6.96 -18.04
CA ASP A 191 27.64 -6.60 -18.96
C ASP A 191 29.00 -6.65 -18.22
N PHE A 192 28.99 -6.51 -16.89
CA PHE A 192 30.18 -6.50 -16.05
C PHE A 192 30.49 -7.86 -15.39
N ILE A 193 29.51 -8.78 -15.34
CA ILE A 193 29.68 -10.09 -14.68
C ILE A 193 30.77 -10.92 -15.35
N LYS A 194 30.93 -10.81 -16.68
CA LYS A 194 31.85 -11.64 -17.47
C LYS A 194 33.31 -11.44 -17.09
N ASP A 195 33.66 -10.23 -16.69
CA ASP A 195 35.05 -9.85 -16.38
C ASP A 195 35.38 -10.03 -14.90
N ILE A 196 34.45 -10.56 -14.08
CA ILE A 196 34.63 -10.72 -12.65
C ILE A 196 35.11 -12.11 -12.30
N GLU A 197 36.33 -12.15 -11.78
CA GLU A 197 36.93 -13.34 -11.17
C GLU A 197 36.71 -13.32 -9.66
N ILE A 198 36.29 -14.45 -9.10
CA ILE A 198 36.10 -14.64 -7.67
C ILE A 198 37.17 -15.60 -7.17
N LYS A 199 37.96 -15.17 -6.20
CA LYS A 199 38.99 -15.99 -5.59
C LYS A 199 38.41 -16.95 -4.55
N ASP A 200 38.98 -18.12 -4.40
CA ASP A 200 38.53 -19.11 -3.41
C ASP A 200 38.57 -18.56 -1.97
N GLU A 201 39.51 -17.66 -1.66
CA GLU A 201 39.58 -16.98 -0.36
C GLU A 201 38.30 -16.12 -0.10
N ASP A 202 37.77 -15.47 -1.11
CA ASP A 202 36.55 -14.66 -0.99
C ASP A 202 35.33 -15.55 -0.78
N VAL A 203 35.30 -16.70 -1.47
CA VAL A 203 34.26 -17.72 -1.29
C VAL A 203 34.27 -18.25 0.14
N GLN A 204 35.43 -18.57 0.66
CA GLN A 204 35.59 -19.07 2.03
C GLN A 204 35.17 -18.03 3.06
N LYS A 205 35.63 -16.79 2.92
CA LYS A 205 35.22 -15.67 3.81
C LYS A 205 33.69 -15.46 3.81
N HIS A 206 33.10 -15.49 2.62
CA HIS A 206 31.65 -15.34 2.50
C HIS A 206 30.91 -16.51 3.16
N TYR A 207 31.37 -17.73 2.94
CA TYR A 207 30.80 -18.92 3.55
C TYR A 207 30.85 -18.86 5.08
N GLU A 208 31.99 -18.55 5.69
CA GLU A 208 32.12 -18.46 7.14
C GLU A 208 31.22 -17.35 7.73
N ALA A 209 31.11 -16.22 7.05
CA ALA A 209 30.26 -15.11 7.48
C ALA A 209 28.76 -15.42 7.39
N HIS A 210 28.32 -16.29 6.45
CA HIS A 210 26.90 -16.54 6.16
C HIS A 210 26.50 -18.01 6.33
N LYS A 211 27.32 -18.82 6.99
CA LYS A 211 27.10 -20.26 7.15
C LYS A 211 25.75 -20.63 7.74
N ALA A 212 25.22 -19.79 8.63
CA ALA A 212 23.92 -20.01 9.24
C ALA A 212 22.74 -19.86 8.24
N ASP A 213 22.92 -19.03 7.22
CA ASP A 213 21.91 -18.71 6.21
C ASP A 213 22.04 -19.58 4.95
N LEU A 214 23.22 -20.16 4.73
CA LEU A 214 23.50 -21.04 3.61
C LEU A 214 22.97 -22.44 3.88
N LYS A 215 21.68 -22.63 3.61
CA LYS A 215 20.97 -23.91 3.79
C LYS A 215 20.50 -24.44 2.44
N SER A 216 20.37 -25.78 2.38
CA SER A 216 19.65 -26.43 1.30
C SER A 216 18.16 -26.04 1.36
N ASP A 217 17.49 -26.07 0.22
CA ASP A 217 16.04 -25.91 0.25
C ASP A 217 15.38 -27.10 0.93
N GLU A 218 14.30 -26.84 1.69
CA GLU A 218 13.42 -27.88 2.14
C GLU A 218 12.74 -28.52 0.92
N LYS A 219 12.72 -29.85 0.88
CA LYS A 219 12.04 -30.59 -0.17
C LYS A 219 10.86 -31.35 0.37
N ARG A 220 9.85 -31.47 -0.43
CA ARG A 220 8.65 -32.23 -0.13
C ARG A 220 8.29 -33.17 -1.26
N LYS A 221 7.66 -34.27 -0.88
CA LYS A 221 7.02 -35.23 -1.79
C LYS A 221 5.60 -35.44 -1.27
N VAL A 222 4.62 -35.34 -2.16
CA VAL A 222 3.20 -35.50 -1.79
C VAL A 222 2.50 -36.44 -2.73
N GLU A 223 1.51 -37.12 -2.20
CA GLU A 223 0.44 -37.72 -3.00
C GLU A 223 -0.72 -36.73 -3.08
N PHE A 224 -1.51 -36.82 -4.13
CA PHE A 224 -2.68 -35.99 -4.27
C PHE A 224 -3.79 -36.66 -5.08
N VAL A 225 -5.00 -36.25 -4.80
CA VAL A 225 -6.18 -36.52 -5.63
C VAL A 225 -6.69 -35.23 -6.23
N GLN A 226 -7.28 -35.32 -7.41
CA GLN A 226 -7.87 -34.18 -8.09
C GLN A 226 -9.34 -34.44 -8.41
N LEU A 227 -10.19 -33.49 -8.02
CA LEU A 227 -11.60 -33.43 -8.36
C LEU A 227 -11.78 -32.26 -9.31
N THR A 228 -11.69 -32.50 -10.61
CA THR A 228 -11.71 -31.44 -11.63
C THR A 228 -12.86 -31.65 -12.60
N LEU A 229 -13.33 -30.55 -13.19
CA LEU A 229 -14.31 -30.57 -14.25
C LEU A 229 -13.78 -31.40 -15.44
N ASN A 230 -14.64 -32.23 -16.01
CA ASN A 230 -14.33 -32.95 -17.24
C ASN A 230 -14.30 -31.99 -18.46
N GLU A 231 -13.83 -32.47 -19.60
CA GLU A 231 -13.66 -31.63 -20.80
C GLU A 231 -14.98 -31.03 -21.33
N GLY A 232 -16.12 -31.64 -21.04
CA GLY A 232 -17.45 -31.10 -21.36
C GLY A 232 -17.83 -29.98 -20.38
N GLU A 233 -17.59 -30.21 -19.07
CA GLU A 233 -17.93 -29.28 -18.00
C GLU A 233 -17.03 -28.06 -17.99
N LYS A 234 -15.79 -28.14 -18.45
CA LYS A 234 -14.91 -26.97 -18.62
C LYS A 234 -15.46 -25.91 -19.57
N LYS A 235 -16.35 -26.32 -20.50
CA LYS A 235 -16.99 -25.41 -21.45
C LYS A 235 -18.21 -24.70 -20.87
N LEU A 236 -18.70 -25.13 -19.72
CA LEU A 236 -19.83 -24.50 -19.03
C LEU A 236 -19.49 -23.09 -18.57
N THR A 237 -20.49 -22.22 -18.57
CA THR A 237 -20.36 -20.83 -18.09
C THR A 237 -21.51 -20.46 -17.16
N GLY A 238 -21.37 -19.36 -16.43
CA GLY A 238 -22.42 -18.86 -15.56
C GLY A 238 -22.86 -19.87 -14.49
N LYS A 239 -24.17 -20.03 -14.33
CA LYS A 239 -24.80 -20.83 -13.26
C LYS A 239 -24.45 -22.31 -13.35
N GLU A 240 -24.44 -22.89 -14.53
CA GLU A 240 -24.16 -24.31 -14.74
C GLU A 240 -22.73 -24.69 -14.31
N ARG A 241 -21.75 -23.82 -14.60
CA ARG A 241 -20.38 -24.00 -14.13
C ARG A 241 -20.28 -23.94 -12.60
N ILE A 242 -21.00 -22.99 -11.97
CA ILE A 242 -21.02 -22.85 -10.51
C ILE A 242 -21.61 -24.12 -9.86
N GLU A 243 -22.70 -24.65 -10.40
CA GLU A 243 -23.33 -25.87 -9.89
C GLU A 243 -22.42 -27.10 -10.05
N ALA A 244 -21.67 -27.19 -11.15
CA ALA A 244 -20.71 -28.26 -11.36
C ALA A 244 -19.53 -28.17 -10.37
N LEU A 245 -18.98 -26.97 -10.17
CA LEU A 245 -17.92 -26.76 -9.17
C LEU A 245 -18.41 -26.98 -7.74
N GLN A 246 -19.67 -26.65 -7.42
CA GLN A 246 -20.25 -26.94 -6.10
C GLN A 246 -20.31 -28.43 -5.81
N LYS A 247 -20.71 -29.26 -6.77
CA LYS A 247 -20.71 -30.71 -6.63
C LYS A 247 -19.32 -31.28 -6.37
N LEU A 248 -18.29 -30.70 -7.03
CA LEU A 248 -16.91 -31.09 -6.77
C LEU A 248 -16.45 -30.64 -5.38
N ALA A 249 -16.86 -29.47 -4.93
CA ALA A 249 -16.58 -28.96 -3.57
C ALA A 249 -17.19 -29.86 -2.51
N ASP A 250 -18.45 -30.25 -2.66
CA ASP A 250 -19.14 -31.17 -1.74
C ASP A 250 -18.41 -32.51 -1.64
N ARG A 251 -18.04 -33.11 -2.80
CA ARG A 251 -17.25 -34.34 -2.83
C ARG A 251 -15.85 -34.18 -2.22
N ALA A 252 -15.20 -33.02 -2.42
CA ALA A 252 -13.91 -32.73 -1.81
C ALA A 252 -14.03 -32.61 -0.28
N THR A 253 -15.12 -32.02 0.19
CA THR A 253 -15.44 -31.93 1.63
C THR A 253 -15.67 -33.30 2.23
N ASP A 254 -16.49 -34.15 1.60
CA ASP A 254 -16.74 -35.52 2.06
C ASP A 254 -15.45 -36.35 2.13
N PHE A 255 -14.57 -36.19 1.14
CA PHE A 255 -13.27 -36.88 1.13
C PHE A 255 -12.35 -36.35 2.25
N THR A 256 -12.25 -35.04 2.45
CA THR A 256 -11.43 -34.46 3.53
C THR A 256 -11.99 -34.91 4.92
N GLN A 257 -13.30 -34.98 5.11
CA GLN A 257 -13.90 -35.48 6.33
C GLN A 257 -13.53 -36.94 6.56
N ALA A 258 -13.55 -37.80 5.53
CA ALA A 258 -13.14 -39.19 5.65
C ALA A 258 -11.65 -39.34 6.04
N LEU A 259 -10.81 -38.40 5.70
CA LEU A 259 -9.40 -38.38 6.10
C LEU A 259 -9.19 -37.96 7.57
N LEU A 260 -10.17 -37.33 8.21
CA LEU A 260 -10.11 -36.97 9.62
C LEU A 260 -10.46 -38.14 10.56
N GLU A 261 -10.98 -39.22 10.02
CA GLU A 261 -11.28 -40.42 10.83
C GLU A 261 -9.99 -41.04 11.40
N LYS A 262 -10.05 -41.49 12.64
CA LYS A 262 -8.87 -42.03 13.32
C LYS A 262 -8.33 -43.28 12.59
N GLY A 263 -7.10 -43.18 12.08
CA GLY A 263 -6.42 -44.25 11.33
C GLY A 263 -6.78 -44.30 9.86
N ALA A 264 -7.36 -43.24 9.32
CA ALA A 264 -7.62 -43.14 7.89
C ALA A 264 -6.31 -43.20 7.07
N ASP A 265 -6.32 -44.00 6.02
CA ASP A 265 -5.26 -44.10 5.04
C ASP A 265 -5.68 -43.38 3.76
N PHE A 266 -4.81 -42.48 3.27
CA PHE A 266 -5.12 -41.64 2.11
C PHE A 266 -5.48 -42.43 0.84
N ARG A 267 -4.70 -43.50 0.54
CA ARG A 267 -4.95 -44.34 -0.63
C ARG A 267 -6.22 -45.17 -0.52
N GLN A 268 -6.50 -45.68 0.68
CA GLN A 268 -7.74 -46.43 0.92
C GLN A 268 -8.98 -45.54 0.85
N ALA A 269 -8.89 -44.33 1.39
CA ALA A 269 -9.94 -43.34 1.28
C ALA A 269 -10.13 -42.94 -0.20
N ALA A 270 -9.07 -42.66 -0.95
CA ALA A 270 -9.15 -42.34 -2.38
C ALA A 270 -9.83 -43.49 -3.18
N ALA A 271 -9.53 -44.75 -2.88
CA ALA A 271 -10.15 -45.87 -3.53
C ALA A 271 -11.66 -45.96 -3.24
N LYS A 272 -12.11 -45.70 -1.99
CA LYS A 272 -13.55 -45.66 -1.62
C LYS A 272 -14.30 -44.58 -2.40
N PHE A 273 -13.68 -43.44 -2.62
CA PHE A 273 -14.24 -42.30 -3.40
C PHE A 273 -14.00 -42.41 -4.91
N GLN A 274 -13.36 -43.50 -5.37
CA GLN A 274 -12.98 -43.73 -6.78
C GLN A 274 -12.15 -42.61 -7.36
N LEU A 275 -11.21 -42.06 -6.57
CA LEU A 275 -10.30 -41.02 -6.95
C LEU A 275 -8.92 -41.59 -7.28
N PRO A 276 -8.35 -41.29 -8.46
CA PRO A 276 -6.99 -41.70 -8.78
C PRO A 276 -6.01 -40.92 -7.91
N VAL A 277 -5.03 -41.63 -7.34
CA VAL A 277 -3.93 -41.02 -6.56
C VAL A 277 -2.76 -40.77 -7.50
N HIS A 278 -2.29 -39.53 -7.51
CA HIS A 278 -1.08 -39.11 -8.20
C HIS A 278 0.02 -38.86 -7.16
N GLU A 279 1.29 -38.99 -7.59
CA GLU A 279 2.44 -38.81 -6.72
C GLU A 279 3.42 -37.85 -7.41
N THR A 280 3.93 -36.87 -6.66
CA THR A 280 4.95 -35.93 -7.13
C THR A 280 6.35 -36.52 -7.01
N GLY A 281 7.33 -35.95 -7.70
CA GLY A 281 8.73 -36.05 -7.33
C GLY A 281 9.03 -35.28 -6.03
N GLU A 282 10.30 -35.24 -5.64
CA GLU A 282 10.75 -34.26 -4.64
C GLU A 282 10.80 -32.87 -5.30
N PHE A 283 10.19 -31.89 -4.67
CA PHE A 283 10.17 -30.51 -5.16
C PHE A 283 10.43 -29.52 -4.03
N THR A 284 10.85 -28.31 -4.39
CA THR A 284 11.08 -27.20 -3.47
C THR A 284 9.94 -26.17 -3.57
N ALA A 285 9.89 -25.22 -2.63
CA ALA A 285 8.92 -24.12 -2.71
C ALA A 285 9.16 -23.20 -3.92
N ALA A 286 10.43 -23.04 -4.33
CA ALA A 286 10.83 -22.24 -5.49
C ALA A 286 10.53 -22.92 -6.82
N GLU A 287 10.65 -24.26 -6.85
CA GLU A 287 10.43 -25.10 -8.03
C GLU A 287 9.38 -26.17 -7.71
N PRO A 288 8.07 -25.83 -7.79
CA PRO A 288 6.99 -26.78 -7.57
C PRO A 288 6.96 -27.88 -8.62
N ASP A 289 6.39 -29.05 -8.24
CA ASP A 289 6.27 -30.18 -9.17
C ASP A 289 5.47 -29.80 -10.43
N PRO A 290 5.91 -30.19 -11.63
CA PRO A 290 5.22 -29.89 -12.89
C PRO A 290 3.77 -30.37 -12.96
N GLN A 291 3.40 -31.40 -12.19
CA GLN A 291 2.02 -31.90 -12.13
C GLN A 291 1.04 -30.88 -11.54
N PHE A 292 1.53 -29.87 -10.80
CA PHE A 292 0.72 -28.74 -10.31
C PHE A 292 0.43 -27.70 -11.40
N LYS A 293 0.91 -27.90 -12.63
CA LYS A 293 0.64 -27.06 -13.82
C LYS A 293 0.89 -25.56 -13.60
N GLY A 294 1.87 -25.24 -12.75
CA GLY A 294 2.22 -23.85 -12.42
C GLY A 294 1.29 -23.18 -11.40
N ASP A 295 0.33 -23.90 -10.81
CA ASP A 295 -0.51 -23.37 -9.75
C ASP A 295 0.30 -23.22 -8.44
N ARG A 296 0.58 -21.98 -8.07
CA ARG A 296 1.36 -21.66 -6.87
C ARG A 296 0.66 -22.01 -5.57
N GLN A 297 -0.67 -22.08 -5.57
CA GLN A 297 -1.43 -22.40 -4.35
C GLN A 297 -1.22 -23.86 -3.94
N LEU A 298 -1.08 -24.78 -4.89
CA LEU A 298 -0.79 -26.19 -4.63
C LEU A 298 0.59 -26.37 -4.02
N GLY A 299 1.61 -25.69 -4.56
CA GLY A 299 2.94 -25.65 -3.96
C GLY A 299 2.91 -25.12 -2.52
N ALA A 300 2.27 -23.98 -2.32
CA ALA A 300 2.15 -23.37 -0.99
C ALA A 300 1.37 -24.26 0.00
N ALA A 301 0.32 -24.96 -0.45
CA ALA A 301 -0.43 -25.90 0.38
C ALA A 301 0.43 -27.11 0.79
N ALA A 302 1.22 -27.65 -0.15
CA ALA A 302 2.13 -28.75 0.16
C ALA A 302 3.15 -28.37 1.25
N PHE A 303 3.64 -27.12 1.25
CA PHE A 303 4.61 -26.63 2.26
C PHE A 303 3.97 -26.25 3.61
N LYS A 304 2.66 -26.31 3.75
CA LYS A 304 1.98 -26.18 5.06
C LYS A 304 1.81 -27.51 5.77
N LEU A 305 1.88 -28.65 5.06
CA LEU A 305 1.67 -29.96 5.63
C LEU A 305 2.79 -30.32 6.63
N SER A 306 2.46 -31.08 7.64
CA SER A 306 3.40 -31.58 8.64
C SER A 306 3.17 -33.06 8.92
N ALA A 307 3.99 -33.65 9.76
CA ALA A 307 3.77 -35.04 10.19
C ALA A 307 2.51 -35.19 11.06
N GLU A 308 2.15 -34.12 11.80
CA GLU A 308 0.94 -34.04 12.63
C GLU A 308 -0.31 -33.77 11.81
N GLU A 309 -0.19 -32.97 10.76
CA GLU A 309 -1.25 -32.62 9.82
C GLU A 309 -0.81 -32.96 8.37
N PRO A 310 -0.82 -34.29 8.02
CA PRO A 310 -0.27 -34.75 6.77
C PRO A 310 -1.20 -34.52 5.57
N HIS A 311 -2.45 -34.14 5.78
CA HIS A 311 -3.45 -33.89 4.74
C HIS A 311 -3.78 -32.41 4.63
N SER A 312 -3.97 -31.93 3.38
CA SER A 312 -4.49 -30.58 3.19
C SER A 312 -6.01 -30.56 3.24
N ASP A 313 -6.56 -29.37 3.52
CA ASP A 313 -7.91 -29.05 3.09
C ASP A 313 -8.03 -29.13 1.57
N ALA A 314 -9.26 -29.05 1.06
CA ALA A 314 -9.51 -28.93 -0.37
C ALA A 314 -8.96 -27.63 -0.95
N VAL A 315 -7.87 -27.70 -1.69
CA VAL A 315 -7.25 -26.54 -2.34
C VAL A 315 -7.98 -26.26 -3.65
N GLN A 316 -8.64 -25.11 -3.73
CA GLN A 316 -9.37 -24.71 -4.93
C GLN A 316 -8.42 -24.24 -6.02
N VAL A 317 -8.61 -24.74 -7.22
CA VAL A 317 -7.96 -24.29 -8.47
C VAL A 317 -9.03 -23.87 -9.47
N THR A 318 -8.61 -23.35 -10.63
CA THR A 318 -9.54 -22.82 -11.65
C THR A 318 -10.65 -23.80 -12.05
N ASP A 319 -10.35 -25.10 -12.14
CA ASP A 319 -11.27 -26.12 -12.67
C ASP A 319 -11.67 -27.17 -11.64
N GLY A 320 -11.48 -26.93 -10.34
CA GLY A 320 -11.85 -27.90 -9.31
C GLY A 320 -11.02 -27.79 -8.03
N PHE A 321 -10.73 -28.95 -7.42
CA PHE A 321 -10.10 -29.05 -6.11
C PHE A 321 -9.03 -30.14 -6.09
N TYR A 322 -7.96 -29.87 -5.33
CA TYR A 322 -6.91 -30.83 -5.02
C TYR A 322 -6.84 -31.05 -3.53
N ILE A 323 -6.61 -32.28 -3.12
CA ILE A 323 -6.30 -32.65 -1.75
C ILE A 323 -4.95 -33.35 -1.73
N LEU A 324 -4.04 -32.83 -0.91
CA LEU A 324 -2.64 -33.25 -0.87
C LEU A 324 -2.39 -34.06 0.40
N HIS A 325 -1.49 -35.06 0.31
CA HIS A 325 -0.98 -35.84 1.43
C HIS A 325 0.54 -35.85 1.40
N LEU A 326 1.16 -35.48 2.53
CA LEU A 326 2.62 -35.46 2.68
C LEU A 326 3.16 -36.89 2.81
N THR A 327 3.99 -37.31 1.88
CA THR A 327 4.63 -38.63 1.92
C THR A 327 6.09 -38.56 2.38
N ALA A 328 6.80 -37.49 2.08
CA ALA A 328 8.16 -37.27 2.57
C ALA A 328 8.47 -35.78 2.72
N LYS A 329 9.27 -35.47 3.75
CA LYS A 329 9.83 -34.15 4.03
C LYS A 329 11.33 -34.30 4.23
N THR A 330 12.11 -33.58 3.43
CA THR A 330 13.56 -33.43 3.62
C THR A 330 13.80 -32.03 4.15
N GLU A 331 14.23 -31.92 5.39
CA GLU A 331 14.46 -30.62 6.04
C GLU A 331 15.68 -29.91 5.45
N ALA A 332 15.59 -28.58 5.47
CA ALA A 332 16.71 -27.73 5.12
C ALA A 332 17.90 -27.98 6.09
N ARG A 333 19.07 -28.24 5.56
CA ARG A 333 20.30 -28.40 6.33
C ARG A 333 21.35 -27.39 5.92
N PRO A 334 22.31 -27.07 6.79
CA PRO A 334 23.46 -26.27 6.40
C PRO A 334 24.18 -26.91 5.20
N LEU A 335 24.51 -26.11 4.20
CA LEU A 335 25.31 -26.55 3.06
C LEU A 335 26.80 -26.64 3.47
N THR A 336 27.49 -27.57 2.90
CA THR A 336 28.98 -27.58 2.95
C THR A 336 29.51 -26.45 2.08
N LEU A 337 30.82 -26.10 2.25
CA LEU A 337 31.47 -25.10 1.40
C LEU A 337 31.38 -25.45 -0.08
N GLU A 338 31.58 -26.73 -0.43
CA GLU A 338 31.54 -27.20 -1.81
C GLU A 338 30.13 -27.08 -2.42
N GLU A 339 29.11 -27.42 -1.64
CA GLU A 339 27.71 -27.31 -2.07
C GLU A 339 27.27 -25.84 -2.21
N ALA A 340 27.75 -24.96 -1.32
CA ALA A 340 27.43 -23.56 -1.34
C ALA A 340 28.23 -22.75 -2.36
N LYS A 341 29.41 -23.24 -2.79
CA LYS A 341 30.35 -22.54 -3.66
C LYS A 341 29.72 -21.95 -4.93
N PRO A 342 28.90 -22.69 -5.72
CA PRO A 342 28.29 -22.12 -6.92
C PRO A 342 27.38 -20.92 -6.61
N ARG A 343 26.58 -21.01 -5.55
CA ARG A 343 25.65 -19.96 -5.09
C ARG A 343 26.42 -18.74 -4.56
N ILE A 344 27.49 -18.97 -3.82
CA ILE A 344 28.35 -17.90 -3.30
C ILE A 344 29.04 -17.18 -4.46
N VAL A 345 29.63 -17.92 -5.40
CA VAL A 345 30.30 -17.34 -6.57
C VAL A 345 29.35 -16.48 -7.39
N ASP A 346 28.14 -16.96 -7.65
CA ASP A 346 27.12 -16.18 -8.36
C ASP A 346 26.75 -14.90 -7.60
N THR A 347 26.52 -15.00 -6.29
CA THR A 347 26.21 -13.85 -5.43
C THR A 347 27.35 -12.82 -5.41
N LEU A 348 28.59 -13.28 -5.24
CA LEU A 348 29.76 -12.42 -5.22
C LEU A 348 30.01 -11.76 -6.58
N LYS A 349 29.82 -12.50 -7.68
CA LYS A 349 29.91 -11.94 -9.04
C LYS A 349 28.89 -10.82 -9.26
N LYS A 350 27.63 -11.05 -8.90
CA LYS A 350 26.57 -10.04 -9.01
C LYS A 350 26.85 -8.81 -8.16
N THR A 351 27.34 -9.00 -6.94
CA THR A 351 27.70 -7.89 -6.04
C THR A 351 28.83 -7.06 -6.62
N ARG A 352 29.94 -7.70 -7.01
CA ARG A 352 31.09 -7.01 -7.62
C ARG A 352 30.75 -6.35 -8.95
N ALA A 353 29.90 -6.99 -9.77
CA ALA A 353 29.45 -6.40 -11.02
C ALA A 353 28.72 -5.06 -10.78
N ARG A 354 27.86 -5.00 -9.75
CA ARG A 354 27.18 -3.75 -9.37
C ARG A 354 28.15 -2.68 -8.86
N GLU A 355 29.16 -3.07 -8.09
CA GLU A 355 30.20 -2.16 -7.62
C GLU A 355 31.01 -1.57 -8.78
N VAL A 356 31.47 -2.43 -9.72
CA VAL A 356 32.20 -2.00 -10.92
C VAL A 356 31.32 -1.11 -11.79
N MET A 357 30.06 -1.51 -12.01
CA MET A 357 29.08 -0.72 -12.76
C MET A 357 28.87 0.66 -12.15
N SER A 358 28.70 0.74 -10.83
CA SER A 358 28.51 2.01 -10.11
C SER A 358 29.77 2.90 -10.22
N THR A 359 30.96 2.32 -10.09
CA THR A 359 32.22 3.05 -10.26
C THR A 359 32.36 3.60 -11.68
N LYS A 360 32.12 2.76 -12.69
CA LYS A 360 32.17 3.19 -14.11
C LYS A 360 31.12 4.24 -14.43
N GLY A 361 29.91 4.10 -13.86
CA GLY A 361 28.87 5.12 -13.99
C GLY A 361 29.29 6.44 -13.37
N ALA A 362 29.86 6.43 -12.16
CA ALA A 362 30.35 7.65 -11.50
C ALA A 362 31.51 8.30 -12.25
N GLU A 363 32.43 7.51 -12.79
CA GLU A 363 33.53 8.02 -13.64
C GLU A 363 32.98 8.73 -14.89
N LEU A 364 31.98 8.12 -15.56
CA LEU A 364 31.35 8.74 -16.74
C LEU A 364 30.61 10.04 -16.36
N VAL A 365 29.92 10.08 -15.23
CA VAL A 365 29.28 11.32 -14.74
C VAL A 365 30.30 12.45 -14.58
N GLN A 366 31.47 12.17 -13.98
CA GLN A 366 32.54 13.16 -13.83
C GLN A 366 33.01 13.69 -15.20
N GLN A 367 33.30 12.76 -16.14
CA GLN A 367 33.71 13.13 -17.50
C GLN A 367 32.67 13.98 -18.23
N LEU A 368 31.38 13.65 -18.10
CA LEU A 368 30.29 14.42 -18.69
C LEU A 368 30.18 15.82 -18.08
N ARG A 369 30.34 15.94 -16.77
CA ARG A 369 30.32 17.24 -16.08
C ARG A 369 31.52 18.11 -16.45
N GLU A 370 32.70 17.52 -16.65
CA GLU A 370 33.89 18.23 -17.14
C GLU A 370 33.71 18.66 -18.60
N ALA A 371 33.19 17.78 -19.45
CA ALA A 371 32.88 18.10 -20.83
C ALA A 371 31.90 19.28 -20.94
N LYS A 372 30.82 19.26 -20.12
CA LYS A 372 29.90 20.38 -20.03
C LYS A 372 30.60 21.69 -19.66
N LYS A 373 31.46 21.67 -18.63
CA LYS A 373 32.23 22.87 -18.20
C LYS A 373 33.15 23.40 -19.29
N SER A 374 33.72 22.52 -20.09
CA SER A 374 34.64 22.88 -21.20
C SER A 374 33.93 23.13 -22.52
N GLY A 375 32.58 23.04 -22.57
CA GLY A 375 31.81 23.24 -23.78
C GLY A 375 31.93 22.12 -24.82
N GLN A 376 32.41 20.94 -24.41
CA GLN A 376 32.53 19.78 -25.30
C GLN A 376 31.16 19.08 -25.44
N PRO A 377 30.84 18.54 -26.63
CA PRO A 377 29.61 17.77 -26.82
C PRO A 377 29.58 16.53 -25.93
N LEU A 378 28.49 16.36 -25.15
CA LEU A 378 28.34 15.24 -24.24
C LEU A 378 28.28 13.89 -24.97
N ASP A 379 27.65 13.87 -26.15
CA ASP A 379 27.55 12.67 -27.00
C ASP A 379 28.91 12.07 -27.33
N SER A 380 29.92 12.93 -27.62
CA SER A 380 31.26 12.45 -27.91
C SER A 380 31.96 11.77 -26.72
N VAL A 381 31.63 12.18 -25.52
CA VAL A 381 32.15 11.55 -24.27
C VAL A 381 31.46 10.21 -24.03
N ILE A 382 30.14 10.15 -24.25
CA ILE A 382 29.37 8.92 -24.11
C ILE A 382 29.85 7.87 -25.12
N GLU A 383 30.01 8.25 -26.38
CA GLU A 383 30.52 7.33 -27.43
C GLU A 383 31.91 6.77 -27.10
N LYS A 384 32.83 7.63 -26.59
CA LYS A 384 34.17 7.19 -26.16
C LYS A 384 34.13 6.23 -24.97
N SER A 385 33.12 6.29 -24.12
CA SER A 385 32.91 5.33 -23.02
C SER A 385 32.37 3.99 -23.49
N GLY A 386 32.00 3.84 -24.77
CA GLY A 386 31.38 2.65 -25.32
C GLY A 386 29.86 2.55 -25.03
N ALA A 387 29.30 3.54 -24.35
CA ALA A 387 27.87 3.59 -24.05
C ALA A 387 27.09 4.27 -25.19
N LYS A 388 25.78 4.09 -25.20
CA LYS A 388 24.87 4.73 -26.17
C LYS A 388 23.77 5.46 -25.43
N PRO A 389 23.57 6.76 -25.71
CA PRO A 389 22.44 7.48 -25.18
C PRO A 389 21.15 7.06 -25.88
N GLU A 390 20.09 6.91 -25.13
CA GLU A 390 18.74 6.64 -25.65
C GLU A 390 17.82 7.80 -25.26
N LYS A 391 17.17 8.41 -26.26
CA LYS A 391 16.22 9.50 -26.04
C LYS A 391 14.88 8.92 -25.59
N LEU A 392 14.41 9.42 -24.45
CA LEU A 392 13.08 9.11 -23.97
C LEU A 392 12.04 9.94 -24.72
N ALA A 393 10.80 9.43 -24.78
CA ALA A 393 9.66 10.25 -25.17
C ALA A 393 9.56 11.45 -24.21
N ALA A 394 9.29 12.64 -24.73
CA ALA A 394 9.18 13.84 -23.91
C ALA A 394 8.05 13.67 -22.90
N PHE A 395 8.31 14.06 -21.65
CA PHE A 395 7.39 13.95 -20.53
C PHE A 395 7.43 15.21 -19.66
N SER A 396 6.42 15.41 -18.81
CA SER A 396 6.47 16.37 -17.70
C SER A 396 6.53 15.65 -16.34
N LEU A 397 7.02 16.34 -15.30
CA LEU A 397 7.12 15.73 -13.97
C LEU A 397 5.73 15.46 -13.40
N ILE A 398 4.82 16.43 -13.58
CA ILE A 398 3.40 16.30 -13.25
C ILE A 398 2.66 16.04 -14.57
N GLU A 399 2.49 14.78 -14.90
CA GLU A 399 1.52 14.41 -15.91
C GLU A 399 0.17 14.40 -15.22
N GLU A 400 -0.73 15.28 -15.63
CA GLU A 400 -2.12 15.10 -15.27
C GLU A 400 -2.58 13.82 -15.97
N ASP A 401 -3.14 12.89 -15.19
CA ASP A 401 -3.99 11.80 -15.66
C ASP A 401 -5.29 12.36 -16.27
N LEU A 402 -5.19 13.39 -17.09
CA LEU A 402 -6.30 14.16 -17.67
C LEU A 402 -6.65 13.74 -19.08
N GLU A 403 -6.00 12.74 -19.64
CA GLU A 403 -6.66 11.97 -20.66
C GLU A 403 -7.48 10.88 -19.96
N LYS A 404 -8.72 11.20 -19.61
CA LYS A 404 -9.78 10.24 -19.54
C LYS A 404 -9.84 9.54 -20.91
N SER A 405 -8.96 8.59 -21.11
CA SER A 405 -9.16 7.58 -22.15
C SER A 405 -10.40 6.81 -21.73
N GLU A 406 -11.45 6.94 -22.50
CA GLU A 406 -12.59 6.02 -22.54
C GLU A 406 -12.01 4.62 -22.78
N GLY A 407 -11.69 3.91 -21.72
CA GLY A 407 -11.10 2.57 -21.76
C GLY A 407 -10.18 2.36 -20.57
N ASN A 408 -10.67 1.60 -19.62
CA ASN A 408 -10.09 1.20 -18.33
C ASN A 408 -8.69 0.54 -18.44
N GLU A 409 -7.65 1.27 -18.77
CA GLU A 409 -6.28 0.89 -18.47
C GLU A 409 -5.49 2.13 -18.07
N GLN A 410 -5.39 2.36 -16.76
CA GLN A 410 -4.33 3.20 -16.22
C GLN A 410 -3.00 2.63 -16.71
N LYS A 411 -2.36 3.26 -17.69
CA LYS A 411 -0.97 2.97 -18.05
C LYS A 411 -0.12 3.27 -16.81
N LYS A 412 0.17 2.23 -16.02
CA LYS A 412 1.14 2.33 -14.92
C LYS A 412 2.44 2.84 -15.52
N GLN A 413 2.91 3.99 -15.08
CA GLN A 413 4.23 4.50 -15.45
C GLN A 413 5.27 3.44 -15.10
N SER A 414 6.25 3.23 -16.00
CA SER A 414 7.30 2.25 -15.70
C SER A 414 8.12 2.73 -14.48
N PRO A 415 8.57 1.81 -13.62
CA PRO A 415 9.42 2.16 -12.47
C PRO A 415 10.66 2.95 -12.87
N GLU A 416 11.24 2.66 -14.05
CA GLU A 416 12.37 3.39 -14.60
C GLU A 416 12.03 4.85 -14.91
N LEU A 417 10.86 5.13 -15.52
CA LEU A 417 10.44 6.50 -15.82
C LEU A 417 10.26 7.31 -14.53
N LEU A 418 9.72 6.72 -13.47
CA LEU A 418 9.63 7.38 -12.17
C LEU A 418 11.01 7.70 -11.59
N THR A 419 11.95 6.76 -11.71
CA THR A 419 13.35 6.97 -11.30
C THR A 419 13.98 8.14 -12.07
N VAL A 420 13.81 8.18 -13.39
CA VAL A 420 14.30 9.27 -14.23
C VAL A 420 13.64 10.61 -13.87
N LYS A 421 12.31 10.66 -13.71
CA LYS A 421 11.58 11.87 -13.31
C LYS A 421 12.13 12.47 -12.01
N ASN A 422 12.34 11.64 -11.01
CA ASN A 422 12.89 12.05 -9.72
C ASN A 422 14.33 12.58 -9.86
N ALA A 423 15.16 11.90 -10.66
CA ALA A 423 16.55 12.26 -10.84
C ALA A 423 16.74 13.60 -11.60
N VAL A 424 15.88 13.89 -12.59
CA VAL A 424 15.99 15.11 -13.41
C VAL A 424 15.17 16.29 -12.90
N ALA A 425 14.40 16.13 -11.84
CA ALA A 425 13.44 17.12 -11.35
C ALA A 425 14.05 18.52 -11.12
N LEU A 426 15.28 18.55 -10.60
CA LEU A 426 15.98 19.78 -10.21
C LEU A 426 17.08 20.19 -11.21
N LEU A 427 17.25 19.47 -12.31
CA LEU A 427 18.29 19.74 -13.29
C LEU A 427 17.92 20.92 -14.21
N ASN A 428 18.94 21.65 -14.66
CA ASN A 428 18.83 22.61 -15.75
C ASN A 428 19.19 21.94 -17.08
N PRO A 429 18.76 22.49 -18.22
CA PRO A 429 19.18 21.99 -19.53
C PRO A 429 20.70 21.87 -19.66
N GLY A 430 21.16 20.72 -20.14
CA GLY A 430 22.55 20.32 -20.24
C GLY A 430 23.15 19.75 -18.94
N ASP A 431 22.38 19.65 -17.84
CA ASP A 431 22.84 18.97 -16.61
C ASP A 431 22.74 17.44 -16.74
N VAL A 432 23.62 16.79 -15.98
CA VAL A 432 23.73 15.33 -15.90
C VAL A 432 23.46 14.90 -14.47
N THR A 433 22.66 13.86 -14.27
CA THR A 433 22.41 13.27 -12.94
C THR A 433 23.69 12.66 -12.36
N ASP A 434 23.67 12.32 -11.10
CA ASP A 434 24.57 11.29 -10.59
C ASP A 434 24.21 9.93 -11.23
N PHE A 435 25.07 8.94 -11.02
CA PHE A 435 24.71 7.56 -11.34
C PHE A 435 23.54 7.12 -10.46
N VAL A 436 22.44 6.71 -11.07
CA VAL A 436 21.21 6.35 -10.39
C VAL A 436 21.00 4.85 -10.47
N PRO A 437 21.06 4.11 -9.35
CA PRO A 437 20.70 2.69 -9.32
C PRO A 437 19.23 2.49 -9.66
N SER A 438 18.93 1.47 -10.47
CA SER A 438 17.57 1.09 -10.89
C SER A 438 17.44 -0.44 -10.88
N GLY A 439 16.99 -1.00 -9.77
CA GLY A 439 16.95 -2.46 -9.57
C GLY A 439 18.35 -3.08 -9.51
N THR A 440 18.64 -4.01 -10.43
CA THR A 440 19.98 -4.62 -10.57
C THR A 440 20.92 -3.78 -11.43
N ASP A 441 20.39 -2.84 -12.17
CA ASP A 441 21.06 -2.02 -13.18
C ASP A 441 21.23 -0.59 -12.69
N GLY A 442 21.66 0.31 -13.57
CA GLY A 442 21.76 1.73 -13.26
C GLY A 442 21.66 2.59 -14.52
N LEU A 443 21.47 3.87 -14.31
CA LEU A 443 21.39 4.81 -15.40
C LEU A 443 22.01 6.19 -15.05
N ILE A 444 22.34 6.92 -16.07
CA ILE A 444 22.65 8.34 -16.01
C ILE A 444 21.65 9.04 -16.93
N ALA A 445 20.99 10.09 -16.45
CA ALA A 445 20.09 10.87 -17.27
C ALA A 445 20.68 12.26 -17.54
N ILE A 446 20.44 12.76 -18.74
CA ILE A 446 20.89 14.07 -19.22
C ILE A 446 19.64 14.84 -19.60
N LEU A 447 19.42 16.00 -18.98
CA LEU A 447 18.34 16.89 -19.37
C LEU A 447 18.80 17.72 -20.57
N GLU A 448 18.38 17.36 -21.78
CA GLU A 448 18.78 18.07 -23.02
C GLU A 448 18.09 19.42 -23.14
N LYS A 449 16.77 19.44 -22.94
CA LYS A 449 15.93 20.62 -23.15
C LYS A 449 14.76 20.61 -22.17
N ARG A 450 14.35 21.80 -21.78
CA ARG A 450 13.09 22.06 -21.09
C ARG A 450 12.28 23.00 -21.97
N GLU A 451 11.04 22.64 -22.26
CA GLU A 451 10.13 23.41 -23.12
C GLU A 451 8.91 23.80 -22.32
N ALA A 452 8.67 25.12 -22.27
CA ALA A 452 7.56 25.65 -21.49
C ALA A 452 6.21 25.17 -22.05
N LEU A 453 5.30 24.86 -21.14
CA LEU A 453 3.90 24.66 -21.50
C LEU A 453 3.25 26.04 -21.71
N GLU A 454 2.78 26.32 -22.94
CA GLU A 454 2.22 27.63 -23.33
C GLU A 454 0.77 27.49 -23.82
N GLY A 455 0.07 28.64 -23.92
CA GLY A 455 -1.29 28.74 -24.47
C GLY A 455 -2.41 28.67 -23.41
N ALA A 456 -3.65 28.67 -23.87
CA ALA A 456 -4.84 28.73 -23.00
C ALA A 456 -4.92 27.55 -22.01
N SER A 457 -4.51 26.36 -22.44
CA SER A 457 -4.43 25.17 -21.58
C SER A 457 -3.43 25.32 -20.44
N ALA A 458 -2.35 26.08 -20.66
CA ALA A 458 -1.36 26.34 -19.60
C ALA A 458 -1.93 27.22 -18.49
N GLU A 459 -2.69 28.25 -18.84
CA GLU A 459 -3.31 29.16 -17.85
C GLU A 459 -4.38 28.43 -17.00
N GLU A 460 -5.21 27.58 -17.62
CA GLU A 460 -6.19 26.77 -16.91
C GLU A 460 -5.53 25.78 -15.94
N LYS A 461 -4.50 25.08 -16.42
CA LYS A 461 -3.72 24.15 -15.59
C LYS A 461 -3.01 24.86 -14.45
N LYS A 462 -2.49 26.04 -14.70
CA LYS A 462 -1.83 26.87 -13.70
C LYS A 462 -2.78 27.36 -12.61
N ALA A 463 -4.01 27.74 -12.98
CA ALA A 463 -5.04 28.13 -12.01
C ALA A 463 -5.44 26.95 -11.13
N THR A 464 -5.66 25.77 -11.73
CA THR A 464 -5.98 24.52 -10.99
C THR A 464 -4.82 24.10 -10.07
N PHE A 465 -3.60 24.19 -10.56
CA PHE A 465 -2.40 23.90 -9.79
C PHE A 465 -2.21 24.85 -8.61
N ALA A 466 -2.42 26.16 -8.83
CA ALA A 466 -2.37 27.20 -7.80
C ALA A 466 -3.35 26.89 -6.66
N LYS A 467 -4.60 26.58 -7.02
CA LYS A 467 -5.62 26.20 -6.04
C LYS A 467 -5.19 24.97 -5.24
N ARG A 468 -4.74 23.90 -5.90
CA ARG A 468 -4.31 22.66 -5.23
C ARG A 468 -3.15 22.88 -4.26
N ILE A 469 -2.17 23.72 -4.63
CA ILE A 469 -1.05 24.03 -3.72
C ILE A 469 -1.55 24.86 -2.53
N LEU A 470 -2.40 25.84 -2.78
CA LEU A 470 -2.95 26.68 -1.71
C LEU A 470 -3.75 25.81 -0.72
N ASP A 471 -4.68 25.01 -1.21
CA ASP A 471 -5.46 24.07 -0.40
C ASP A 471 -4.56 23.13 0.43
N ASN A 472 -3.46 22.66 -0.15
CA ASN A 472 -2.49 21.82 0.56
C ASN A 472 -1.70 22.61 1.63
N LYS A 473 -1.27 23.83 1.34
CA LYS A 473 -0.61 24.71 2.33
C LYS A 473 -1.55 24.99 3.52
N GLU A 474 -2.81 25.33 3.24
CA GLU A 474 -3.83 25.56 4.25
C GLU A 474 -4.06 24.33 5.14
N ARG A 475 -4.14 23.16 4.51
CA ARG A 475 -4.26 21.89 5.25
C ARG A 475 -3.05 21.60 6.12
N ILE A 476 -1.83 21.84 5.63
CA ILE A 476 -0.61 21.66 6.42
C ILE A 476 -0.63 22.60 7.63
N VAL A 477 -0.97 23.87 7.45
CA VAL A 477 -1.04 24.85 8.55
C VAL A 477 -2.07 24.41 9.59
N LEU A 478 -3.22 23.88 9.17
CA LEU A 478 -4.23 23.38 10.10
C LEU A 478 -3.74 22.14 10.87
N VAL A 479 -3.08 21.19 10.21
CA VAL A 479 -2.54 19.99 10.86
C VAL A 479 -1.44 20.34 11.86
N GLU A 480 -0.53 21.26 11.50
CA GLU A 480 0.52 21.72 12.41
C GLU A 480 -0.06 22.53 13.59
N TRP A 481 -1.11 23.33 13.35
CA TRP A 481 -1.82 24.02 14.41
C TRP A 481 -2.48 23.03 15.37
N LEU A 482 -3.15 22.00 14.90
CA LEU A 482 -3.72 20.94 15.76
C LEU A 482 -2.63 20.27 16.58
N ARG A 483 -1.48 19.97 15.98
CA ARG A 483 -0.33 19.37 16.66
C ARG A 483 0.22 20.27 17.76
N ASP A 484 0.37 21.55 17.48
CA ASP A 484 0.81 22.55 18.46
C ASP A 484 -0.20 22.67 19.63
N ARG A 485 -1.50 22.66 19.32
CA ARG A 485 -2.54 22.68 20.36
C ARG A 485 -2.59 21.40 21.18
N GLN A 486 -2.30 20.23 20.61
CA GLN A 486 -2.13 19.00 21.39
C GLN A 486 -0.97 19.09 22.37
N GLN A 487 0.15 19.65 21.95
CA GLN A 487 1.30 19.89 22.85
C GLN A 487 0.93 20.87 23.98
N ALA A 488 0.26 21.97 23.64
CA ALA A 488 -0.21 22.95 24.61
C ALA A 488 -1.27 22.37 25.57
N ALA A 489 -2.04 21.37 25.14
CA ALA A 489 -2.99 20.66 25.97
C ALA A 489 -2.34 19.80 27.07
N GLY A 490 -1.01 19.59 27.03
CA GLY A 490 -0.30 18.77 27.99
C GLY A 490 -0.79 17.32 28.03
N LEU A 491 -0.98 16.72 26.86
CA LEU A 491 -1.55 15.38 26.73
C LEU A 491 -0.67 14.34 27.44
N GLU A 492 -1.23 13.71 28.46
CA GLU A 492 -0.61 12.61 29.19
C GLU A 492 -1.54 11.40 29.19
N PHE A 493 -1.09 10.29 28.62
CA PHE A 493 -1.76 9.01 28.76
C PHE A 493 -1.38 8.36 30.08
N LYS A 494 -2.33 7.76 30.75
CA LYS A 494 -2.01 6.97 31.94
C LYS A 494 -1.16 5.77 31.52
N LYS A 495 0.07 5.70 32.03
CA LYS A 495 0.89 4.49 31.92
C LYS A 495 0.18 3.37 32.66
N GLY A 496 -0.18 2.30 31.92
CA GLY A 496 -0.76 1.09 32.48
C GLY A 496 0.20 0.38 33.44
#